data_5b1cd63e05269c452d4e64a8835130d8
#
_entry.id   5b1cd63e05269c452d4e64a8835130d8
#
_cell.length_a   1.000
_cell.length_b   1.000
_cell.length_c   1.000
_cell.angle_alpha   90.00
_cell.angle_beta   90.00
_cell.angle_gamma   90.00
#
_symmetry.space_group_name_H-M   'P 1'
#
loop_
_entity.id
_entity.type
_entity.pdbx_description
1 polymer ?
#
loop_
_entity_poly.entity_id
_entity_poly.type
_entity_poly.pdbx_seq_one_letter_code
_entity_poly.pdbx_strand_id
1 'polypeptide(L)'
;VVNPGARPSVRIATYNVHRCRGLDGRTRPDRIAAVLRAIDADVIALQEVVGAGPNGGGHAEEIGALLGMGWVMAPARQLRGHQFGNAVLSRFPLTDSMRIDLTIGK
;
A
#
# COMPACT_ATOMS: atom_id res chain seq x y z
N VAL A 1 -12.86 -21.78 -10.63
CA VAL A 1 -13.07 -22.34 -11.97
C VAL A 1 -12.87 -21.25 -13.00
N VAL A 2 -11.97 -21.49 -13.91
CA VAL A 2 -11.68 -20.53 -14.97
C VAL A 2 -12.61 -20.81 -16.14
N ASN A 3 -13.33 -19.80 -16.55
CA ASN A 3 -14.13 -19.87 -17.77
C ASN A 3 -13.16 -19.96 -18.95
N PRO A 4 -13.27 -21.01 -19.80
CA PRO A 4 -12.30 -21.20 -20.90
C PRO A 4 -12.20 -20.01 -21.86
N GLY A 5 -13.24 -19.22 -21.98
CA GLY A 5 -13.23 -18.04 -22.82
C GLY A 5 -12.81 -16.76 -22.10
N ALA A 6 -12.60 -16.81 -20.81
CA ALA A 6 -12.29 -15.60 -20.04
C ALA A 6 -10.79 -15.36 -19.99
N ARG A 7 -10.40 -14.08 -20.04
CA ARG A 7 -9.02 -13.69 -19.79
C ARG A 7 -8.80 -13.63 -18.29
N PRO A 8 -7.60 -14.01 -17.81
CA PRO A 8 -7.26 -13.76 -16.43
C PRO A 8 -7.40 -12.27 -16.14
N SER A 9 -7.96 -11.95 -15.00
CA SER A 9 -8.15 -10.56 -14.60
C SER A 9 -7.41 -10.30 -13.31
N VAL A 10 -6.87 -9.09 -13.18
CA VAL A 10 -6.19 -8.61 -11.99
C VAL A 10 -6.99 -7.42 -11.47
N ARG A 11 -7.31 -7.44 -10.19
CA ARG A 11 -8.00 -6.33 -9.56
C ARG A 11 -6.97 -5.39 -8.99
N ILE A 12 -7.03 -4.14 -9.41
CA ILE A 12 -6.11 -3.11 -8.96
C ILE A 12 -6.94 -2.04 -8.25
N ALA A 13 -6.47 -1.63 -7.09
CA ALA A 13 -7.09 -0.56 -6.33
C ALA A 13 -6.07 0.53 -6.03
N THR A 14 -6.54 1.73 -5.86
CA THR A 14 -5.73 2.83 -5.37
C THR A 14 -6.45 3.46 -4.19
N TYR A 15 -5.71 3.83 -3.16
CA TYR A 15 -6.31 4.29 -1.92
C TYR A 15 -5.38 5.26 -1.19
N ASN A 16 -5.89 6.43 -0.86
CA ASN A 16 -5.14 7.38 -0.06
C ASN A 16 -5.36 7.06 1.41
N VAL A 17 -4.29 6.69 2.12
CA VAL A 17 -4.42 6.25 3.51
C VAL A 17 -4.36 7.40 4.52
N HIS A 18 -4.05 8.63 4.06
CA HIS A 18 -3.99 9.81 4.93
C HIS A 18 -3.12 9.57 6.18
N ARG A 19 -1.93 9.00 6.00
CA ARG A 19 -1.01 8.63 7.09
C ARG A 19 -1.67 7.70 8.11
N CYS A 20 -2.67 6.93 7.68
CA CYS A 20 -3.46 6.02 8.52
C CYS A 20 -4.17 6.74 9.67
N ARG A 21 -4.38 8.03 9.54
CA ARG A 21 -5.02 8.84 10.58
C ARG A 21 -6.48 9.02 10.25
N GLY A 22 -7.34 8.60 11.16
CA GLY A 22 -8.78 8.74 11.00
C GLY A 22 -9.30 10.10 11.46
N LEU A 23 -10.59 10.32 11.26
CA LEU A 23 -11.25 11.55 11.69
C LEU A 23 -11.20 11.75 13.21
N ASP A 24 -11.04 10.67 13.96
CA ASP A 24 -10.89 10.73 15.41
C ASP A 24 -9.48 11.10 15.85
N GLY A 25 -8.58 11.38 14.92
CA GLY A 25 -7.21 11.74 15.20
C GLY A 25 -6.31 10.57 15.55
N ARG A 26 -6.82 9.33 15.50
CA ARG A 26 -6.03 8.14 15.83
C ARG A 26 -5.38 7.56 14.58
N THR A 27 -4.14 7.12 14.74
CA THR A 27 -3.40 6.46 13.67
C THR A 27 -3.62 4.96 13.82
N ARG A 28 -4.35 4.37 12.89
CA ARG A 28 -4.77 2.98 12.96
C ARG A 28 -4.59 2.28 11.61
N PRO A 29 -3.40 1.76 11.31
CA PRO A 29 -3.20 0.98 10.08
C PRO A 29 -4.13 -0.22 9.96
N ASP A 30 -4.54 -0.80 11.07
CA ASP A 30 -5.45 -1.93 11.07
C ASP A 30 -6.84 -1.58 10.50
N ARG A 31 -7.29 -0.35 10.68
CA ARG A 31 -8.54 0.11 10.06
C ARG A 31 -8.42 0.16 8.54
N ILE A 32 -7.27 0.63 8.06
CA ILE A 32 -7.00 0.67 6.63
C ILE A 32 -6.96 -0.75 6.07
N ALA A 33 -6.26 -1.65 6.77
CA ALA A 33 -6.20 -3.05 6.34
C ALA A 33 -7.59 -3.68 6.25
N ALA A 34 -8.49 -3.36 7.19
CA ALA A 34 -9.86 -3.88 7.15
C ALA A 34 -10.60 -3.40 5.90
N VAL A 35 -10.46 -2.12 5.56
CA VAL A 35 -11.08 -1.56 4.35
C VAL A 35 -10.52 -2.23 3.10
N LEU A 36 -9.20 -2.37 3.03
CA LEU A 36 -8.54 -2.97 1.87
C LEU A 36 -8.89 -4.45 1.72
N ARG A 37 -9.05 -5.15 2.83
CA ARG A 37 -9.48 -6.56 2.80
C ARG A 37 -10.88 -6.68 2.17
N ALA A 38 -11.76 -5.75 2.48
CA ALA A 38 -13.10 -5.73 1.89
C ALA A 38 -13.07 -5.44 0.40
N ILE A 39 -12.14 -4.62 -0.06
CA ILE A 39 -11.97 -4.33 -1.48
C ILE A 39 -11.45 -5.55 -2.24
N ASP A 40 -10.61 -6.35 -1.58
CA ASP A 40 -10.11 -7.62 -2.12
C ASP A 40 -9.38 -7.45 -3.45
N ALA A 41 -8.49 -6.48 -3.53
CA ALA A 41 -7.69 -6.27 -4.73
C ALA A 41 -6.42 -7.12 -4.71
N ASP A 42 -5.90 -7.39 -5.89
CA ASP A 42 -4.65 -8.16 -6.05
C ASP A 42 -3.43 -7.26 -5.91
N VAL A 43 -3.55 -6.02 -6.37
CA VAL A 43 -2.50 -5.02 -6.28
C VAL A 43 -3.13 -3.73 -5.80
N ILE A 44 -2.48 -3.08 -4.84
CA ILE A 44 -3.03 -1.86 -4.24
C ILE A 44 -1.95 -0.78 -4.23
N ALA A 45 -2.27 0.36 -4.82
CA ALA A 45 -1.41 1.54 -4.74
C ALA A 45 -1.91 2.42 -3.60
N LEU A 46 -1.02 2.71 -2.66
CA LEU A 46 -1.35 3.53 -1.49
C LEU A 46 -0.65 4.88 -1.60
N GLN A 47 -1.35 5.94 -1.23
CA GLN A 47 -0.79 7.29 -1.17
C GLN A 47 -0.76 7.78 0.26
N GLU A 48 0.12 8.74 0.55
CA GLU A 48 0.30 9.37 1.86
C GLU A 48 0.63 8.35 2.95
N VAL A 49 1.57 7.46 2.64
CA VAL A 49 1.99 6.41 3.55
C VAL A 49 3.21 6.85 4.33
N VAL A 50 3.19 6.63 5.64
CA VAL A 50 4.37 6.78 6.48
C VAL A 50 5.14 5.46 6.42
N GLY A 51 6.38 5.53 5.97
CA GLY A 51 7.23 4.36 5.79
C GLY A 51 8.22 4.16 6.93
N ALA A 52 9.36 3.58 6.58
CA ALA A 52 10.38 3.25 7.57
C ALA A 52 10.89 4.46 8.33
N GLY A 53 11.16 4.26 9.59
CA GLY A 53 11.68 5.28 10.48
C GLY A 53 12.46 4.63 11.61
N PRO A 54 12.84 5.42 12.65
CA PRO A 54 13.67 4.91 13.74
C PRO A 54 13.06 3.73 14.49
N ASN A 55 11.73 3.60 14.48
CA ASN A 55 11.04 2.62 15.28
C ASN A 55 10.39 1.50 14.47
N GLY A 56 10.74 1.35 13.21
CA GLY A 56 10.21 0.23 12.42
C GLY A 56 10.03 0.52 10.95
N GLY A 57 9.40 -0.43 10.27
CA GLY A 57 9.23 -0.42 8.82
C GLY A 57 8.09 0.43 8.30
N GLY A 58 7.26 0.95 9.18
CA GLY A 58 6.19 1.85 8.80
C GLY A 58 4.87 1.18 8.47
N HIS A 59 3.94 1.99 7.97
CA HIS A 59 2.56 1.54 7.80
C HIS A 59 2.39 0.60 6.60
N ALA A 60 3.19 0.76 5.55
CA ALA A 60 3.11 -0.16 4.40
C ALA A 60 3.45 -1.59 4.82
N GLU A 61 4.51 -1.75 5.61
CA GLU A 61 4.89 -3.05 6.14
C GLU A 61 3.79 -3.64 7.02
N GLU A 62 3.25 -2.83 7.91
CA GLU A 62 2.22 -3.28 8.83
C GLU A 62 0.95 -3.70 8.10
N ILE A 63 0.49 -2.90 7.15
CA ILE A 63 -0.71 -3.21 6.37
C ILE A 63 -0.46 -4.46 5.52
N GLY A 64 0.72 -4.56 4.90
CA GLY A 64 1.08 -5.74 4.12
C GLY A 64 1.04 -7.01 4.95
N ALA A 65 1.59 -6.95 6.17
CA ALA A 65 1.56 -8.10 7.08
C ALA A 65 0.13 -8.50 7.43
N LEU A 66 -0.73 -7.52 7.70
CA LEU A 66 -2.13 -7.79 8.05
C LEU A 66 -2.92 -8.39 6.88
N LEU A 67 -2.56 -8.06 5.66
CA LEU A 67 -3.24 -8.55 4.46
C LEU A 67 -2.57 -9.78 3.85
N GLY A 68 -1.40 -10.16 4.34
CA GLY A 68 -0.64 -11.24 3.74
C GLY A 68 -0.09 -10.88 2.36
N MET A 69 0.24 -9.62 2.14
CA MET A 69 0.73 -9.12 0.87
C MET A 69 2.15 -8.61 0.98
N GLY A 70 2.93 -8.76 -0.10
CA GLY A 70 4.20 -8.10 -0.21
C GLY A 70 4.03 -6.60 -0.39
N TRP A 71 5.08 -5.84 -0.11
CA TRP A 71 5.00 -4.40 -0.19
C TRP A 71 6.30 -3.80 -0.71
N VAL A 72 6.18 -2.66 -1.38
CA VAL A 72 7.30 -1.83 -1.81
C VAL A 72 6.95 -0.38 -1.49
N MET A 73 7.89 0.32 -0.88
CA MET A 73 7.72 1.73 -0.59
C MET A 73 8.47 2.56 -1.62
N ALA A 74 7.81 3.58 -2.16
CA ALA A 74 8.42 4.58 -3.02
C ALA A 74 8.44 5.90 -2.25
N PRO A 75 9.47 6.14 -1.43
CA PRO A 75 9.49 7.34 -0.60
C PRO A 75 9.69 8.58 -1.46
N ALA A 76 8.85 9.57 -1.24
CA ALA A 76 8.97 10.87 -1.91
C ALA A 76 9.84 11.81 -1.10
N ARG A 77 9.83 11.69 0.23
CA ARG A 77 10.61 12.58 1.09
C ARG A 77 10.71 11.97 2.48
N GLN A 78 11.55 12.60 3.30
CA GLN A 78 11.60 12.33 4.73
C GLN A 78 10.68 13.31 5.45
N LEU A 79 9.97 12.81 6.45
CA LEU A 79 9.08 13.61 7.25
C LEU A 79 9.26 13.19 8.71
N ARG A 80 9.83 14.07 9.52
CA ARG A 80 10.07 13.82 10.95
C ARG A 80 10.80 12.50 11.21
N GLY A 81 11.82 12.21 10.41
CA GLY A 81 12.62 11.01 10.58
C GLY A 81 12.03 9.76 9.94
N HIS A 82 10.87 9.86 9.30
CA HIS A 82 10.23 8.75 8.62
C HIS A 82 10.22 8.98 7.12
N GLN A 83 10.25 7.90 6.36
CA GLN A 83 9.94 7.97 4.94
C GLN A 83 8.46 8.31 4.77
N PHE A 84 8.16 9.06 3.72
CA PHE A 84 6.79 9.43 3.42
C PHE A 84 6.60 9.42 1.91
N GLY A 85 5.54 8.81 1.44
CA GLY A 85 5.27 8.76 0.00
C GLY A 85 4.23 7.74 -0.36
N ASN A 86 4.47 7.05 -1.45
CA ASN A 86 3.54 6.05 -1.97
C ASN A 86 4.07 4.64 -1.70
N ALA A 87 3.17 3.68 -1.69
CA ALA A 87 3.54 2.28 -1.54
C ALA A 87 2.68 1.42 -2.46
N VAL A 88 3.17 0.24 -2.77
CA VAL A 88 2.41 -0.77 -3.52
C VAL A 88 2.37 -2.03 -2.69
N LEU A 89 1.18 -2.58 -2.54
CA LEU A 89 0.97 -3.90 -1.96
C LEU A 89 0.58 -4.86 -3.08
N SER A 90 1.04 -6.10 -3.01
CA SER A 90 0.75 -7.08 -4.04
C SER A 90 0.65 -8.48 -3.48
N ARG A 91 -0.33 -9.25 -3.99
CA ARG A 91 -0.40 -10.70 -3.75
C ARG A 91 0.63 -11.44 -4.59
N PHE A 92 1.08 -10.83 -5.68
CA PHE A 92 2.05 -11.44 -6.57
C PHE A 92 3.46 -11.14 -6.07
N PRO A 93 4.44 -12.02 -6.36
CA PRO A 93 5.82 -11.73 -5.98
C PRO A 93 6.30 -10.42 -6.60
N LEU A 94 6.94 -9.60 -5.79
CA LEU A 94 7.56 -8.36 -6.24
C LEU A 94 9.03 -8.66 -6.55
N THR A 95 9.27 -9.29 -7.69
CA THR A 95 10.60 -9.78 -8.04
C THR A 95 11.50 -8.70 -8.62
N ASP A 96 10.92 -7.71 -9.26
CA ASP A 96 11.65 -6.57 -9.79
C ASP A 96 11.02 -5.30 -9.25
N SER A 97 11.64 -4.74 -8.22
CA SER A 97 11.18 -3.45 -7.74
C SER A 97 11.60 -2.39 -8.74
N MET A 98 10.80 -2.24 -9.76
CA MET A 98 10.93 -1.08 -10.62
C MET A 98 10.39 0.12 -9.88
N ARG A 99 11.21 1.14 -9.81
CA ARG A 99 10.74 2.40 -9.30
C ARG A 99 9.86 3.03 -10.37
N ILE A 100 8.57 2.78 -10.24
CA ILE A 100 7.60 3.47 -11.09
C ILE A 100 7.34 4.81 -10.43
N ASP A 101 7.63 5.87 -11.15
CA ASP A 101 7.31 7.19 -10.68
C ASP A 101 5.80 7.37 -10.76
N LEU A 102 5.16 7.25 -9.61
CA LEU A 102 3.71 7.41 -9.48
C LEU A 102 3.32 8.87 -9.28
N THR A 103 4.24 9.79 -9.47
CA THR A 103 3.95 11.21 -9.36
C THR A 103 3.13 11.62 -10.56
N ILE A 104 1.85 11.72 -10.36
CA ILE A 104 0.92 12.12 -11.41
C ILE A 104 0.67 13.61 -11.29
N GLY A 105 0.84 14.33 -12.38
CA GLY A 105 0.43 15.72 -12.43
C GLY A 105 1.39 16.67 -11.78
N LYS A 106 2.62 16.30 -11.69
CA LYS A 106 3.51 17.29 -11.22
C LYS A 106 4.80 17.06 -11.34
#